data_7e998845ad6d5f88893e6ab6688737d9
#
_entry.id   7e998845ad6d5f88893e6ab6688737d9
#
_cell.length_a   1.000
_cell.length_b   1.000
_cell.length_c   1.000
_cell.angle_alpha   90.00
_cell.angle_beta   90.00
_cell.angle_gamma   90.00
#
_symmetry.space_group_name_H-M   'P 1'
#
loop_
_entity.id
_entity.type
_entity.pdbx_description
1 polymer ?
#
loop_
_entity_poly.entity_id
_entity_poly.type
_entity_poly.pdbx_seq_one_letter_code
_entity_poly.pdbx_strand_id
1 'polypeptide(L)'
;MRATLTRAVTFSAAHRYRRPEWDDARNREVFGACAHLNWHGHTYTCEVTVGGEVDPVTGFCADLGALDRALAERVVAALDHRNLVLDVPAFAEGALIPTGENVAWWIAREVQAALGPSTRVERVRLSEMPGLWVEIVPA
;
A
#
# COMPACT_ATOMS: atom_id res chain seq x y z
N MET A 1 10.15 5.46 26.86
CA MET A 1 9.45 4.21 26.46
C MET A 1 8.92 4.41 25.04
N ARG A 2 9.22 3.48 24.19
CA ARG A 2 8.83 3.51 22.77
C ARG A 2 7.65 2.55 22.55
N ALA A 3 6.67 2.98 21.75
CA ALA A 3 5.52 2.15 21.41
C ALA A 3 5.18 2.26 19.92
N THR A 4 4.35 1.34 19.44
CA THR A 4 3.82 1.36 18.07
C THR A 4 2.30 1.37 18.10
N LEU A 5 1.71 1.98 17.08
CA LEU A 5 0.27 2.05 16.84
C LEU A 5 -0.02 1.54 15.44
N THR A 6 -0.97 0.65 15.28
CA THR A 6 -1.38 0.12 13.99
C THR A 6 -2.82 0.53 13.68
N ARG A 7 -3.05 1.03 12.47
CA ARG A 7 -4.37 1.36 11.96
C ARG A 7 -4.63 0.62 10.65
N ALA A 8 -5.82 0.08 10.48
CA ALA A 8 -6.23 -0.62 9.28
C ALA A 8 -7.27 0.17 8.49
N VAL A 9 -7.16 0.13 7.17
CA VAL A 9 -8.16 0.61 6.21
C VAL A 9 -8.37 -0.45 5.13
N THR A 10 -9.50 -0.37 4.43
CA THR A 10 -9.79 -1.22 3.28
C THR A 10 -9.99 -0.37 2.03
N PHE A 11 -9.63 -0.93 0.89
CA PHE A 11 -9.94 -0.35 -0.42
C PHE A 11 -10.11 -1.47 -1.45
N SER A 12 -10.95 -1.23 -2.45
CA SER A 12 -11.15 -2.17 -3.56
C SER A 12 -10.53 -1.58 -4.82
N ALA A 13 -9.67 -2.33 -5.48
CA ALA A 13 -8.97 -1.87 -6.66
C ALA A 13 -8.76 -3.00 -7.66
N ALA A 14 -8.67 -2.63 -8.95
CA ALA A 14 -8.32 -3.54 -10.02
C ALA A 14 -6.87 -3.37 -10.43
N HIS A 15 -6.26 -4.44 -10.91
CA HIS A 15 -4.92 -4.42 -11.44
C HIS A 15 -4.67 -5.58 -12.42
N ARG A 16 -3.52 -5.53 -13.06
CA ARG A 16 -2.90 -6.66 -13.76
C ARG A 16 -1.40 -6.48 -13.71
N TYR A 17 -0.66 -7.58 -13.88
CA TYR A 17 0.80 -7.57 -13.96
C TYR A 17 1.22 -7.73 -15.41
N ARG A 18 1.99 -6.78 -15.92
CA ARG A 18 2.46 -6.81 -17.30
C ARG A 18 3.76 -6.04 -17.46
N ARG A 19 4.70 -6.66 -18.19
CA ARG A 19 5.87 -5.99 -18.71
C ARG A 19 5.63 -5.69 -20.19
N PRO A 20 5.55 -4.41 -20.60
CA PRO A 20 5.21 -4.06 -21.97
C PRO A 20 6.26 -4.50 -22.99
N GLU A 21 7.52 -4.67 -22.58
CA GLU A 21 8.62 -5.17 -23.41
C GLU A 21 8.58 -6.68 -23.68
N TRP A 22 7.71 -7.43 -22.98
CA TRP A 22 7.52 -8.86 -23.21
C TRP A 22 6.26 -9.12 -24.05
N ASP A 23 6.26 -10.24 -24.78
CA ASP A 23 5.05 -10.69 -25.46
C ASP A 23 4.00 -11.27 -24.46
N ASP A 24 2.81 -11.56 -24.96
CA ASP A 24 1.73 -12.08 -24.13
C ASP A 24 2.05 -13.45 -23.53
N ALA A 25 2.77 -14.30 -24.29
CA ALA A 25 3.13 -15.64 -23.83
C ALA A 25 4.08 -15.56 -22.62
N ARG A 26 5.08 -14.67 -22.68
CA ARG A 26 6.02 -14.49 -21.59
C ARG A 26 5.36 -13.86 -20.36
N ASN A 27 4.49 -12.87 -20.55
CA ASN A 27 3.74 -12.29 -19.46
C ASN A 27 2.88 -13.34 -18.73
N ARG A 28 2.20 -14.22 -19.48
CA ARG A 28 1.43 -15.32 -18.88
C ARG A 28 2.31 -16.34 -18.18
N GLU A 29 3.47 -16.66 -18.76
CA GLU A 29 4.43 -17.60 -18.15
C GLU A 29 4.91 -17.12 -16.78
N VAL A 30 5.27 -15.84 -16.67
CA VAL A 30 5.85 -15.26 -15.46
C VAL A 30 4.77 -14.90 -14.42
N PHE A 31 3.68 -14.29 -14.84
CA PHE A 31 2.67 -13.73 -13.93
C PHE A 31 1.40 -14.61 -13.82
N GLY A 32 1.23 -15.59 -14.66
CA GLY A 32 0.06 -16.48 -14.63
C GLY A 32 -1.25 -15.70 -14.83
N ALA A 33 -2.25 -16.01 -13.99
CA ALA A 33 -3.56 -15.36 -14.05
C ALA A 33 -3.51 -13.86 -13.81
N CYS A 34 -2.49 -13.36 -13.12
CA CYS A 34 -2.33 -11.92 -12.85
C CYS A 34 -1.99 -11.10 -14.09
N ALA A 35 -1.57 -11.75 -15.19
CA ALA A 35 -1.35 -11.10 -16.48
C ALA A 35 -2.61 -11.02 -17.36
N HIS A 36 -3.77 -11.45 -16.88
CA HIS A 36 -5.00 -11.48 -17.68
C HIS A 36 -5.36 -10.08 -18.17
N LEU A 37 -5.60 -9.95 -19.49
CA LEU A 37 -5.80 -8.65 -20.15
C LEU A 37 -7.05 -7.92 -19.66
N ASN A 38 -8.07 -8.64 -19.19
CA ASN A 38 -9.34 -8.06 -18.74
C ASN A 38 -9.30 -7.58 -17.29
N TRP A 39 -8.12 -7.55 -16.68
CA TRP A 39 -7.94 -7.14 -15.29
C TRP A 39 -8.54 -8.11 -14.28
N HIS A 40 -8.27 -7.90 -13.04
CA HIS A 40 -8.95 -8.51 -11.90
C HIS A 40 -8.86 -7.56 -10.71
N GLY A 41 -9.68 -7.78 -9.69
CA GLY A 41 -9.73 -6.90 -8.54
C GLY A 41 -9.72 -7.64 -7.23
N HIS A 42 -9.37 -6.90 -6.19
CA HIS A 42 -9.36 -7.37 -4.82
C HIS A 42 -9.96 -6.33 -3.89
N THR A 43 -10.49 -6.77 -2.76
CA THR A 43 -10.70 -5.91 -1.61
C THR A 43 -9.49 -6.06 -0.71
N TYR A 44 -8.65 -5.03 -0.72
CA TYR A 44 -7.42 -4.99 0.08
C TYR A 44 -7.70 -4.60 1.51
N THR A 45 -6.99 -5.22 2.44
CA THR A 45 -6.87 -4.72 3.82
C THR A 45 -5.44 -4.23 4.02
N CYS A 46 -5.30 -2.97 4.41
CA CYS A 46 -4.02 -2.32 4.62
C CYS A 46 -3.86 -1.93 6.08
N GLU A 47 -2.83 -2.46 6.74
CA GLU A 47 -2.48 -2.12 8.11
C GLU A 47 -1.17 -1.34 8.09
N VAL A 48 -1.22 -0.10 8.59
CA VAL A 48 -0.03 0.75 8.71
C VAL A 48 0.33 0.88 10.19
N THR A 49 1.55 0.51 10.51
CA THR A 49 2.12 0.62 11.85
C THR A 49 3.07 1.80 11.89
N VAL A 50 2.83 2.70 12.81
CA VAL A 50 3.70 3.84 13.11
C VAL A 50 4.26 3.72 14.51
N GLY A 51 5.42 4.30 14.77
CA GLY A 51 6.07 4.24 16.06
C GLY A 51 6.70 5.56 16.47
N GLY A 52 6.84 5.72 17.77
CA GLY A 52 7.47 6.90 18.37
C GLY A 52 7.72 6.72 19.87
N GLU A 53 8.41 7.68 20.46
CA GLU A 53 8.51 7.78 21.90
C GLU A 53 7.16 8.16 22.50
N VAL A 54 6.82 7.55 23.62
CA VAL A 54 5.58 7.89 24.33
C VAL A 54 5.78 9.22 25.04
N ASP A 55 4.96 10.21 24.64
CA ASP A 55 4.95 11.52 25.26
C ASP A 55 4.46 11.37 26.72
N PRO A 56 5.23 11.82 27.71
CA PRO A 56 4.88 11.63 29.13
C PRO A 56 3.67 12.46 29.58
N VAL A 57 3.28 13.48 28.82
CA VAL A 57 2.15 14.34 29.14
C VAL A 57 0.85 13.78 28.56
N THR A 58 0.87 13.34 27.30
CA THR A 58 -0.33 12.86 26.60
C THR A 58 -0.49 11.34 26.65
N GLY A 59 0.60 10.61 26.81
CA GLY A 59 0.62 9.14 26.73
C GLY A 59 0.61 8.61 25.30
N PHE A 60 0.72 9.45 24.28
CA PHE A 60 0.67 9.05 22.88
C PHE A 60 2.06 8.79 22.29
N CYS A 61 2.20 7.73 21.51
CA CYS A 61 3.40 7.48 20.71
C CYS A 61 3.31 8.04 19.30
N ALA A 62 2.12 8.41 18.86
CA ALA A 62 1.85 8.98 17.54
C ALA A 62 0.51 9.73 17.56
N ASP A 63 0.34 10.66 16.64
CA ASP A 63 -0.92 11.36 16.41
C ASP A 63 -1.86 10.50 15.56
N LEU A 64 -2.85 9.86 16.18
CA LEU A 64 -3.84 9.03 15.51
C LEU A 64 -4.66 9.83 14.49
N GLY A 65 -5.02 11.07 14.80
CA GLY A 65 -5.77 11.91 13.87
C GLY A 65 -4.99 12.20 12.59
N ALA A 66 -3.68 12.47 12.71
CA ALA A 66 -2.80 12.64 11.56
C ALA A 66 -2.67 11.35 10.74
N LEU A 67 -2.55 10.21 11.42
CA LEU A 67 -2.51 8.90 10.74
C LEU A 67 -3.83 8.62 9.99
N ASP A 68 -4.96 8.84 10.62
CA ASP A 68 -6.28 8.63 9.99
C ASP A 68 -6.46 9.53 8.75
N ARG A 69 -6.04 10.79 8.82
CA ARG A 69 -6.07 11.69 7.65
C ARG A 69 -5.14 11.23 6.54
N ALA A 70 -3.92 10.83 6.88
CA ALA A 70 -2.96 10.31 5.91
C ALA A 70 -3.50 9.07 5.18
N LEU A 71 -4.10 8.14 5.92
CA LEU A 71 -4.71 6.94 5.34
C LEU A 71 -5.91 7.28 4.45
N ALA A 72 -6.79 8.18 4.88
CA ALA A 72 -7.95 8.59 4.09
C ALA A 72 -7.54 9.31 2.80
N GLU A 73 -6.62 10.25 2.86
CA GLU A 73 -6.25 11.11 1.74
C GLU A 73 -5.21 10.49 0.81
N ARG A 74 -4.24 9.75 1.35
CA ARG A 74 -3.12 9.20 0.57
C ARG A 74 -3.33 7.76 0.14
N VAL A 75 -4.16 7.00 0.83
CA VAL A 75 -4.39 5.58 0.53
C VAL A 75 -5.79 5.37 -0.03
N VAL A 76 -6.83 5.58 0.78
CA VAL A 76 -8.20 5.27 0.36
C VAL A 76 -8.63 6.16 -0.83
N ALA A 77 -8.45 7.46 -0.75
CA ALA A 77 -8.84 8.37 -1.84
C ALA A 77 -8.06 8.11 -3.14
N ALA A 78 -6.81 7.64 -3.04
CA ALA A 78 -5.97 7.38 -4.21
C ALA A 78 -6.23 6.02 -4.85
N LEU A 79 -6.64 5.01 -4.08
CA LEU A 79 -6.67 3.62 -4.54
C LEU A 79 -8.08 3.01 -4.59
N ASP A 80 -9.00 3.47 -3.74
CA ASP A 80 -10.32 2.84 -3.64
C ASP A 80 -11.17 3.09 -4.89
N HIS A 81 -11.76 2.01 -5.43
CA HIS A 81 -12.53 2.02 -6.67
C HIS A 81 -11.72 2.50 -7.88
N ARG A 82 -10.42 2.26 -7.87
CA ARG A 82 -9.49 2.62 -8.96
C ARG A 82 -8.96 1.39 -9.67
N ASN A 83 -8.54 1.60 -10.90
CA ASN A 83 -7.64 0.70 -11.60
C ASN A 83 -6.22 1.20 -11.34
N LEU A 84 -5.40 0.42 -10.65
CA LEU A 84 -4.08 0.88 -10.22
C LEU A 84 -3.18 1.27 -11.38
N VAL A 85 -3.26 0.54 -12.50
CA VAL A 85 -2.43 0.80 -13.69
C VAL A 85 -2.90 2.04 -14.44
N LEU A 86 -4.22 2.24 -14.55
CA LEU A 86 -4.80 3.34 -15.33
C LEU A 86 -4.89 4.65 -14.54
N ASP A 87 -5.09 4.58 -13.23
CA ASP A 87 -5.44 5.74 -12.41
C ASP A 87 -4.30 6.22 -11.50
N VAL A 88 -3.29 5.37 -11.23
CA VAL A 88 -2.19 5.70 -10.32
C VAL A 88 -0.88 5.78 -11.10
N PRO A 89 -0.31 6.98 -11.31
CA PRO A 89 0.87 7.16 -12.16
C PRO A 89 2.07 6.27 -11.79
N ALA A 90 2.26 5.98 -10.51
CA ALA A 90 3.35 5.11 -10.04
C ALA A 90 3.26 3.69 -10.61
N PHE A 91 2.06 3.23 -10.96
CA PHE A 91 1.80 1.88 -11.48
C PHE A 91 1.41 1.87 -12.96
N ALA A 92 1.57 2.98 -13.66
CA ALA A 92 1.33 3.03 -15.11
C ALA A 92 2.14 1.94 -15.83
N GLU A 93 1.63 1.48 -16.95
CA GLU A 93 2.32 0.45 -17.75
C GLU A 93 3.75 0.89 -18.09
N GLY A 94 4.72 0.03 -17.79
CA GLY A 94 6.15 0.34 -17.90
C GLY A 94 6.78 0.95 -16.64
N ALA A 95 5.97 1.38 -15.66
CA ALA A 95 6.44 1.81 -14.35
C ALA A 95 6.47 0.61 -13.37
N LEU A 96 6.16 0.83 -12.08
CA LEU A 96 6.10 -0.27 -11.11
C LEU A 96 4.93 -1.22 -11.42
N ILE A 97 5.19 -2.51 -11.40
CA ILE A 97 4.11 -3.50 -11.45
C ILE A 97 3.36 -3.47 -10.13
N PRO A 98 2.02 -3.36 -10.12
CA PRO A 98 1.23 -3.22 -8.90
C PRO A 98 1.07 -4.57 -8.15
N THR A 99 2.17 -5.21 -7.83
CA THR A 99 2.22 -6.35 -6.91
C THR A 99 1.91 -5.88 -5.49
N GLY A 100 1.52 -6.79 -4.61
CA GLY A 100 1.30 -6.48 -3.21
C GLY A 100 2.51 -5.78 -2.58
N GLU A 101 3.73 -6.23 -2.92
CA GLU A 101 4.99 -5.66 -2.44
C GLU A 101 5.16 -4.19 -2.87
N ASN A 102 4.97 -3.90 -4.15
CA ASN A 102 5.13 -2.56 -4.68
C ASN A 102 4.03 -1.61 -4.20
N VAL A 103 2.79 -2.09 -4.09
CA VAL A 103 1.68 -1.29 -3.55
C VAL A 103 1.91 -0.97 -2.07
N ALA A 104 2.31 -1.95 -1.27
CA ALA A 104 2.62 -1.73 0.15
C ALA A 104 3.79 -0.75 0.33
N TRP A 105 4.84 -0.87 -0.48
CA TRP A 105 5.96 0.06 -0.46
C TRP A 105 5.55 1.49 -0.84
N TRP A 106 4.73 1.63 -1.88
CA TRP A 106 4.18 2.93 -2.29
C TRP A 106 3.34 3.55 -1.15
N ILE A 107 2.46 2.75 -0.53
CA ILE A 107 1.67 3.20 0.62
C ILE A 107 2.56 3.68 1.76
N ALA A 108 3.61 2.94 2.10
CA ALA A 108 4.54 3.33 3.16
C ALA A 108 5.16 4.71 2.90
N ARG A 109 5.55 4.98 1.67
CA ARG A 109 6.12 6.28 1.27
C ARG A 109 5.10 7.41 1.31
N GLU A 110 3.90 7.19 0.80
CA GLU A 110 2.84 8.19 0.80
C GLU A 110 2.42 8.57 2.21
N VAL A 111 2.24 7.59 3.08
CA VAL A 111 1.88 7.83 4.47
C VAL A 111 3.02 8.53 5.22
N GLN A 112 4.27 8.09 5.04
CA GLN A 112 5.43 8.74 5.67
C GLN A 112 5.56 10.19 5.25
N ALA A 113 5.37 10.50 3.97
CA ALA A 113 5.41 11.88 3.48
C ALA A 113 4.34 12.76 4.12
N ALA A 114 3.15 12.22 4.36
CA ALA A 114 2.05 12.95 5.00
C ALA A 114 2.25 13.16 6.51
N LEU A 115 2.91 12.21 7.19
CA LEU A 115 3.14 12.29 8.65
C LEU A 115 4.33 13.18 9.03
N GLY A 116 5.28 13.36 8.11
CA GLY A 116 6.52 14.07 8.41
C GLY A 116 7.50 13.27 9.27
N PRO A 117 8.59 13.90 9.74
CA PRO A 117 9.72 13.18 10.34
C PRO A 117 9.52 12.77 11.81
N SER A 118 8.54 13.36 12.50
CA SER A 118 8.32 13.08 13.94
C SER A 118 7.67 11.73 14.22
N THR A 119 6.99 11.16 13.23
CA THR A 119 6.33 9.87 13.31
C THR A 119 6.86 8.97 12.21
N ARG A 120 7.35 7.79 12.56
CA ARG A 120 7.95 6.85 11.60
C ARG A 120 6.96 5.76 11.23
N VAL A 121 6.80 5.53 9.92
CA VAL A 121 6.14 4.32 9.42
C VAL A 121 7.11 3.16 9.60
N GLU A 122 6.73 2.19 10.41
CA GLU A 122 7.59 1.05 10.76
C GLU A 122 7.24 -0.21 10.00
N ARG A 123 5.97 -0.34 9.58
CA ARG A 123 5.50 -1.50 8.84
C ARG A 123 4.25 -1.16 8.07
N VAL A 124 4.12 -1.72 6.88
CA VAL A 124 2.86 -1.80 6.15
C VAL A 124 2.60 -3.26 5.83
N ARG A 125 1.44 -3.76 6.24
CA ARG A 125 0.94 -5.07 5.89
C ARG A 125 -0.23 -4.90 4.93
N LEU A 126 -0.16 -5.51 3.77
CA LEU A 126 -1.18 -5.43 2.74
C LEU A 126 -1.68 -6.83 2.39
N SER A 127 -2.97 -7.06 2.58
CA SER A 127 -3.65 -8.30 2.21
C SER A 127 -4.47 -8.07 0.94
N GLU A 128 -4.23 -8.84 -0.11
CA GLU A 128 -5.04 -8.83 -1.33
C GLU A 128 -6.34 -9.60 -1.16
N MET A 129 -6.29 -10.65 -0.37
CA MET A 129 -7.41 -11.52 -0.04
C MET A 129 -7.16 -12.18 1.31
N PRO A 130 -8.18 -12.79 1.96
CA PRO A 130 -7.95 -13.58 3.15
C PRO A 130 -6.89 -14.66 2.92
N GLY A 131 -5.92 -14.75 3.81
CA GLY A 131 -4.85 -15.75 3.76
C GLY A 131 -3.63 -15.39 2.92
N LEU A 132 -3.64 -14.24 2.24
CA LEU A 132 -2.49 -13.76 1.45
C LEU A 132 -2.17 -12.31 1.77
N TRP A 133 -0.97 -12.07 2.28
CA TRP A 133 -0.49 -10.72 2.59
C TRP A 133 1.01 -10.60 2.39
N VAL A 134 1.45 -9.37 2.21
CA VAL A 134 2.86 -8.99 2.23
C VAL A 134 3.11 -8.00 3.35
N GLU A 135 4.34 -7.93 3.82
CA GLU A 135 4.77 -6.92 4.79
C GLU A 135 5.99 -6.18 4.26
N ILE A 136 5.95 -4.86 4.39
CA ILE A 136 7.08 -3.99 4.10
C ILE A 136 7.54 -3.37 5.42
N VAL A 137 8.84 -3.46 5.68
CA VAL A 137 9.51 -2.76 6.77
C VAL A 137 10.40 -1.70 6.13
N PRO A 138 9.94 -0.44 6.07
CA PRO A 138 10.73 0.63 5.45
C PRO A 138 12.06 0.83 6.16
N ALA A 139 13.12 1.05 5.37
CA ALA A 139 14.46 1.30 5.92
C ALA A 139 14.58 2.73 6.51
#